data_2b41aeb9f796fccfacf28ec902fb7904
#
_entry.id   2b41aeb9f796fccfacf28ec902fb7904
#
_cell.length_a   1.000
_cell.length_b   1.000
_cell.length_c   1.000
_cell.angle_alpha   90.00
_cell.angle_beta   90.00
_cell.angle_gamma   90.00
#
_symmetry.space_group_name_H-M   'P 1'
#
loop_
_entity.id
_entity.type
_entity.pdbx_description
1 polymer ?
#
loop_
_entity_poly.entity_id
_entity_poly.type
_entity_poly.pdbx_seq_one_letter_code
_entity_poly.pdbx_strand_id
1 'polypeptide(L)'
;LSKRLLIPIFAKKFNQMTAKGSLAENITFEEFKVEILNDYKIAVTSRECSLLGRREVLTGKAKFGIFGGGKELPQIAWAKTFKNGDFRSGYYRDQTFMMAIGELSIEQFFAGLYAHTDINFDPMSAGRQMGGHFVTHSLDENFKWKDLTKQKNSSSDISPTAAQMPRLLGLAQA
;
A
#
# COMPACT_ATOMS: atom_id res chain seq x y z
N LEU A 1 10.66 8.78 -26.32
CA LEU A 1 12.08 8.55 -26.05
C LEU A 1 12.37 7.07 -26.25
N SER A 2 13.32 6.73 -27.15
CA SER A 2 13.65 5.35 -27.53
C SER A 2 14.21 4.59 -26.32
N LYS A 3 13.77 3.32 -26.15
CA LYS A 3 14.28 2.41 -25.10
C LYS A 3 15.82 2.34 -25.05
N ARG A 4 16.51 2.57 -26.16
CA ARG A 4 17.98 2.58 -26.26
C ARG A 4 18.66 3.75 -25.52
N LEU A 5 17.96 4.86 -25.28
CA LEU A 5 18.53 6.04 -24.59
C LEU A 5 18.26 6.02 -23.08
N LEU A 6 17.18 5.39 -22.63
CA LEU A 6 16.80 5.37 -21.21
C LEU A 6 17.72 4.48 -20.36
N ILE A 7 18.10 3.31 -20.85
CA ILE A 7 18.92 2.34 -20.09
C ILE A 7 20.29 2.92 -19.69
N PRO A 8 21.07 3.58 -20.58
CA PRO A 8 22.36 4.17 -20.19
C PRO A 8 22.23 5.34 -19.21
N ILE A 9 21.14 6.15 -19.32
CA ILE A 9 20.90 7.28 -18.42
C ILE A 9 20.57 6.77 -17.03
N PHE A 10 19.74 5.73 -16.92
CA PHE A 10 19.41 5.10 -15.63
C PHE A 10 20.62 4.43 -15.00
N ALA A 11 21.41 3.69 -15.76
CA ALA A 11 22.63 3.05 -15.27
C ALA A 11 23.66 4.07 -14.77
N LYS A 12 23.85 5.19 -15.48
CA LYS A 12 24.74 6.28 -15.05
C LYS A 12 24.26 6.96 -13.77
N LYS A 13 22.97 7.19 -13.65
CA LYS A 13 22.36 7.82 -12.46
C LYS A 13 22.40 6.87 -11.25
N PHE A 14 22.20 5.58 -11.47
CA PHE A 14 22.33 4.53 -10.46
C PHE A 14 23.76 4.49 -9.89
N ASN A 15 24.79 4.43 -10.76
CA ASN A 15 26.18 4.44 -10.33
C ASN A 15 26.58 5.73 -9.59
N GLN A 16 25.96 6.86 -9.91
CA GLN A 16 26.16 8.13 -9.17
C GLN A 16 25.51 8.13 -7.79
N MET A 17 24.36 7.44 -7.63
CA MET A 17 23.68 7.31 -6.35
C MET A 17 24.41 6.35 -5.41
N THR A 18 24.95 5.24 -5.92
CA THR A 18 25.74 4.27 -5.15
C THR A 18 27.08 4.85 -4.71
N ALA A 19 27.72 5.70 -5.54
CA ALA A 19 28.97 6.38 -5.22
C ALA A 19 28.85 7.45 -4.10
N LYS A 20 27.64 7.88 -3.72
CA LYS A 20 27.39 8.91 -2.70
C LYS A 20 26.96 8.37 -1.33
N GLY A 21 27.17 7.06 -1.05
CA GLY A 21 26.90 6.49 0.29
C GLY A 21 25.43 6.50 0.71
N SER A 22 24.49 6.48 -0.27
CA SER A 22 23.08 6.26 0.03
C SER A 22 22.80 4.77 0.18
N LEU A 23 21.75 4.39 0.86
CA LEU A 23 21.29 3.05 1.29
C LEU A 23 21.34 1.89 0.24
N ALA A 24 21.93 2.12 -0.93
CA ALA A 24 22.05 1.18 -2.04
C ALA A 24 23.44 0.45 -2.08
N GLU A 25 24.16 0.38 -0.96
CA GLU A 25 25.56 -0.07 -0.97
C GLU A 25 25.81 -1.51 -1.41
N ASN A 26 24.76 -2.34 -1.62
CA ASN A 26 24.95 -3.76 -1.94
C ASN A 26 23.95 -4.33 -2.96
N ILE A 27 23.31 -3.53 -3.78
CA ILE A 27 22.37 -4.04 -4.80
C ILE A 27 23.01 -4.02 -6.19
N THR A 28 22.99 -5.14 -6.89
CA THR A 28 23.45 -5.23 -8.28
C THR A 28 22.48 -4.53 -9.24
N PHE A 29 22.94 -4.20 -10.46
CA PHE A 29 22.06 -3.60 -11.46
C PHE A 29 20.87 -4.50 -11.85
N GLU A 30 21.08 -5.82 -11.90
CA GLU A 30 19.98 -6.74 -12.21
C GLU A 30 18.96 -6.83 -11.07
N GLU A 31 19.38 -6.85 -9.82
CA GLU A 31 18.49 -6.78 -8.66
C GLU A 31 17.70 -5.47 -8.63
N PHE A 32 18.39 -4.33 -8.88
CA PHE A 32 17.73 -3.02 -9.00
C PHE A 32 16.69 -3.00 -10.11
N LYS A 33 16.98 -3.61 -11.27
CA LYS A 33 16.05 -3.71 -12.38
C LYS A 33 14.81 -4.54 -12.02
N VAL A 34 15.00 -5.67 -11.35
CA VAL A 34 13.89 -6.50 -10.86
C VAL A 34 13.03 -5.71 -9.87
N GLU A 35 13.65 -4.99 -8.95
CA GLU A 35 12.96 -4.16 -7.96
C GLU A 35 12.13 -3.06 -8.63
N ILE A 36 12.69 -2.33 -9.59
CA ILE A 36 11.97 -1.28 -10.34
C ILE A 36 10.81 -1.87 -11.14
N LEU A 37 10.96 -3.05 -11.73
CA LEU A 37 9.86 -3.70 -12.45
C LEU A 37 8.73 -4.13 -11.51
N ASN A 38 9.05 -4.60 -10.32
CA ASN A 38 8.05 -4.91 -9.29
C ASN A 38 7.33 -3.65 -8.82
N ASP A 39 8.06 -2.56 -8.55
CA ASP A 39 7.48 -1.27 -8.20
C ASP A 39 6.53 -0.76 -9.27
N TYR A 40 6.96 -0.84 -10.53
CA TYR A 40 6.13 -0.46 -11.67
C TYR A 40 4.86 -1.32 -11.76
N LYS A 41 4.97 -2.63 -11.56
CA LYS A 41 3.83 -3.54 -11.54
C LYS A 41 2.82 -3.15 -10.45
N ILE A 42 3.29 -2.88 -9.24
CA ILE A 42 2.43 -2.45 -8.12
C ILE A 42 1.76 -1.11 -8.45
N ALA A 43 2.52 -0.15 -8.98
CA ALA A 43 1.99 1.17 -9.35
C ALA A 43 0.89 1.07 -10.40
N VAL A 44 1.12 0.31 -11.47
CA VAL A 44 0.13 0.09 -12.53
C VAL A 44 -1.08 -0.65 -12.01
N THR A 45 -0.89 -1.74 -11.25
CA THR A 45 -1.99 -2.50 -10.64
C THR A 45 -2.89 -1.60 -9.78
N SER A 46 -2.31 -0.81 -8.88
CA SER A 46 -3.07 0.12 -8.04
C SER A 46 -3.78 1.20 -8.85
N ARG A 47 -3.13 1.71 -9.91
CA ARG A 47 -3.74 2.67 -10.83
C ARG A 47 -4.94 2.07 -11.57
N GLU A 48 -4.81 0.88 -12.11
CA GLU A 48 -5.89 0.20 -12.83
C GLU A 48 -7.05 -0.15 -11.88
N CYS A 49 -6.76 -0.57 -10.65
CA CYS A 49 -7.79 -0.73 -9.61
C CYS A 49 -8.55 0.58 -9.35
N SER A 50 -7.86 1.72 -9.30
CA SER A 50 -8.48 3.03 -9.13
C SER A 50 -9.40 3.39 -10.32
N LEU A 51 -8.92 3.18 -11.55
CA LEU A 51 -9.68 3.50 -12.77
C LEU A 51 -10.91 2.60 -12.91
N LEU A 52 -10.74 1.31 -12.69
CA LEU A 52 -11.83 0.33 -12.74
C LEU A 52 -12.82 0.59 -11.61
N GLY A 53 -12.37 0.77 -10.38
CA GLY A 53 -13.22 1.05 -9.25
C GLY A 53 -14.05 2.33 -9.44
N ARG A 54 -13.43 3.39 -9.97
CA ARG A 54 -14.17 4.61 -10.35
C ARG A 54 -15.25 4.36 -11.37
N ARG A 55 -14.97 3.55 -12.39
CA ARG A 55 -15.96 3.18 -13.41
C ARG A 55 -17.13 2.41 -12.78
N GLU A 56 -16.85 1.47 -11.89
CA GLU A 56 -17.88 0.67 -11.21
C GLU A 56 -18.79 1.55 -10.33
N VAL A 57 -18.25 2.57 -9.68
CA VAL A 57 -19.03 3.55 -8.91
C VAL A 57 -19.87 4.43 -9.84
N LEU A 58 -19.29 4.98 -10.91
CA LEU A 58 -19.98 5.87 -11.85
C LEU A 58 -21.10 5.15 -12.63
N THR A 59 -20.96 3.85 -12.84
CA THR A 59 -22.02 3.02 -13.48
C THR A 59 -23.04 2.46 -12.49
N GLY A 60 -22.92 2.79 -11.19
CA GLY A 60 -23.86 2.39 -10.15
C GLY A 60 -23.72 0.94 -9.66
N LYS A 61 -22.72 0.19 -10.14
CA LYS A 61 -22.46 -1.19 -9.71
C LYS A 61 -21.88 -1.23 -8.29
N ALA A 62 -20.99 -0.30 -7.97
CA ALA A 62 -20.55 -0.05 -6.60
C ALA A 62 -21.20 1.24 -6.09
N LYS A 63 -21.53 1.29 -4.79
CA LYS A 63 -22.29 2.42 -4.23
C LYS A 63 -21.42 3.62 -3.89
N PHE A 64 -20.18 3.37 -3.50
CA PHE A 64 -19.25 4.42 -3.07
C PHE A 64 -17.80 3.94 -3.24
N GLY A 65 -16.90 4.85 -3.56
CA GLY A 65 -15.45 4.58 -3.61
C GLY A 65 -14.65 5.86 -3.75
N ILE A 66 -13.57 5.96 -3.00
CA ILE A 66 -12.56 7.00 -3.13
C ILE A 66 -11.20 6.31 -3.33
N PHE A 67 -10.48 6.74 -4.34
CA PHE A 67 -9.31 6.02 -4.83
C PHE A 67 -8.04 6.86 -4.72
N GLY A 68 -6.89 6.18 -4.51
CA GLY A 68 -5.59 6.78 -4.30
C GLY A 68 -4.83 7.19 -5.57
N GLY A 69 -5.51 7.28 -6.71
CA GLY A 69 -4.86 7.60 -7.99
C GLY A 69 -3.98 8.85 -7.94
N GLY A 70 -2.74 8.76 -8.45
CA GLY A 70 -1.73 9.82 -8.43
C GLY A 70 -0.78 9.78 -7.22
N LYS A 71 -0.93 8.81 -6.32
CA LYS A 71 -0.13 8.68 -5.10
C LYS A 71 0.73 7.41 -5.08
N GLU A 72 0.85 6.73 -6.21
CA GLU A 72 1.47 5.41 -6.30
C GLU A 72 2.95 5.43 -5.90
N LEU A 73 3.73 6.32 -6.52
CA LEU A 73 5.18 6.34 -6.31
C LEU A 73 5.60 6.69 -4.87
N PRO A 74 5.08 7.75 -4.23
CA PRO A 74 5.44 8.03 -2.83
C PRO A 74 5.01 6.94 -1.86
N GLN A 75 3.90 6.24 -2.13
CA GLN A 75 3.45 5.13 -1.29
C GLN A 75 4.34 3.89 -1.44
N ILE A 76 4.83 3.58 -2.65
CA ILE A 76 5.81 2.51 -2.87
C ILE A 76 7.13 2.86 -2.18
N ALA A 77 7.61 4.09 -2.31
CA ALA A 77 8.83 4.51 -1.65
C ALA A 77 8.73 4.39 -0.11
N TRP A 78 7.59 4.75 0.45
CA TRP A 78 7.32 4.58 1.87
C TRP A 78 7.27 3.10 2.28
N ALA A 79 6.60 2.26 1.49
CA ALA A 79 6.49 0.82 1.76
C ALA A 79 7.87 0.12 1.85
N LYS A 80 8.88 0.59 1.10
CA LYS A 80 10.25 0.04 1.14
C LYS A 80 10.94 0.22 2.49
N THR A 81 10.57 1.23 3.25
CA THR A 81 11.15 1.50 4.57
C THR A 81 10.34 0.90 5.71
N PHE A 82 9.14 0.40 5.43
CA PHE A 82 8.20 -0.11 6.42
C PHE A 82 8.50 -1.58 6.75
N LYS A 83 8.85 -1.86 7.99
CA LYS A 83 9.32 -3.17 8.46
C LYS A 83 8.32 -3.83 9.39
N ASN A 84 8.54 -5.11 9.69
CA ASN A 84 7.81 -5.79 10.75
C ASN A 84 8.07 -5.06 12.09
N GLY A 85 7.02 -4.90 12.87
CA GLY A 85 7.04 -4.11 14.10
C GLY A 85 6.67 -2.65 13.92
N ASP A 86 6.75 -2.12 12.69
CA ASP A 86 6.32 -0.74 12.43
C ASP A 86 4.79 -0.60 12.48
N PHE A 87 4.34 0.57 12.93
CA PHE A 87 2.94 0.93 13.00
C PHE A 87 2.61 2.09 12.05
N ARG A 88 1.47 1.97 11.38
CA ARG A 88 0.90 2.98 10.52
C ARG A 88 -0.42 3.50 11.11
N SER A 89 -0.63 4.80 11.06
CA SER A 89 -1.94 5.42 11.16
C SER A 89 -2.26 6.05 9.80
N GLY A 90 -3.01 5.32 8.98
CA GLY A 90 -3.16 5.63 7.57
C GLY A 90 -4.48 6.27 7.19
N TYR A 91 -4.68 6.37 5.89
CA TYR A 91 -5.81 7.03 5.26
C TYR A 91 -6.38 6.17 4.13
N TYR A 92 -7.65 6.28 3.86
CA TYR A 92 -8.38 5.44 2.89
C TYR A 92 -7.84 5.50 1.45
N ARG A 93 -6.91 6.38 1.13
CA ARG A 93 -6.24 6.45 -0.18
C ARG A 93 -4.90 5.72 -0.23
N ASP A 94 -4.51 5.02 0.83
CA ASP A 94 -3.21 4.35 0.93
C ASP A 94 -3.22 2.94 0.34
N GLN A 95 -4.11 2.66 -0.62
CA GLN A 95 -4.24 1.35 -1.26
C GLN A 95 -2.94 0.85 -1.88
N THR A 96 -2.16 1.73 -2.53
CA THR A 96 -0.88 1.34 -3.14
C THR A 96 0.12 0.93 -2.07
N PHE A 97 0.17 1.64 -0.95
CA PHE A 97 1.00 1.27 0.18
C PHE A 97 0.61 -0.11 0.72
N MET A 98 -0.68 -0.37 0.93
CA MET A 98 -1.15 -1.66 1.43
C MET A 98 -0.87 -2.81 0.45
N MET A 99 -0.99 -2.58 -0.86
CA MET A 99 -0.58 -3.54 -1.88
C MET A 99 0.94 -3.77 -1.86
N ALA A 100 1.73 -2.71 -1.72
CA ALA A 100 3.19 -2.79 -1.72
C ALA A 100 3.77 -3.52 -0.50
N ILE A 101 3.12 -3.42 0.65
CA ILE A 101 3.52 -4.17 1.85
C ILE A 101 2.94 -5.60 1.90
N GLY A 102 2.10 -5.99 0.94
CA GLY A 102 1.51 -7.33 0.84
C GLY A 102 0.24 -7.54 1.67
N GLU A 103 -0.35 -6.48 2.23
CA GLU A 103 -1.53 -6.55 3.11
C GLU A 103 -2.86 -6.29 2.37
N LEU A 104 -2.83 -6.11 1.05
CA LEU A 104 -4.03 -5.92 0.22
C LEU A 104 -3.86 -6.57 -1.14
N SER A 105 -4.71 -7.53 -1.46
CA SER A 105 -4.82 -8.10 -2.81
C SER A 105 -5.82 -7.32 -3.68
N ILE A 106 -5.82 -7.59 -4.99
CA ILE A 106 -6.81 -7.02 -5.93
C ILE A 106 -8.22 -7.50 -5.56
N GLU A 107 -8.36 -8.78 -5.22
CA GLU A 107 -9.64 -9.39 -4.83
C GLU A 107 -10.19 -8.71 -3.57
N GLN A 108 -9.36 -8.52 -2.55
CA GLN A 108 -9.74 -7.84 -1.31
C GLN A 108 -10.12 -6.37 -1.56
N PHE A 109 -9.40 -5.68 -2.46
CA PHE A 109 -9.74 -4.31 -2.84
C PHE A 109 -11.15 -4.22 -3.43
N PHE A 110 -11.50 -5.12 -4.37
CA PHE A 110 -12.82 -5.13 -4.97
C PHE A 110 -13.89 -5.71 -4.05
N ALA A 111 -13.56 -6.68 -3.19
CA ALA A 111 -14.46 -7.17 -2.15
C ALA A 111 -14.90 -6.03 -1.22
N GLY A 112 -13.95 -5.21 -0.76
CA GLY A 112 -14.26 -4.01 0.02
C GLY A 112 -15.09 -2.99 -0.76
N LEU A 113 -14.79 -2.77 -2.05
CA LEU A 113 -15.56 -1.85 -2.91
C LEU A 113 -17.03 -2.28 -3.09
N TYR A 114 -17.28 -3.58 -3.23
CA TYR A 114 -18.60 -4.15 -3.38
C TYR A 114 -19.30 -4.51 -2.08
N ALA A 115 -18.67 -4.19 -0.93
CA ALA A 115 -19.16 -4.50 0.41
C ALA A 115 -19.47 -6.01 0.59
N HIS A 116 -18.50 -6.85 0.21
CA HIS A 116 -18.62 -8.30 0.36
C HIS A 116 -18.70 -8.69 1.82
N THR A 117 -19.70 -9.49 2.19
CA THR A 117 -20.01 -9.78 3.60
C THR A 117 -19.19 -10.92 4.22
N ASP A 118 -18.44 -11.66 3.42
CA ASP A 118 -17.58 -12.73 3.90
C ASP A 118 -16.20 -12.21 4.27
N ILE A 119 -15.77 -12.47 5.50
CA ILE A 119 -14.48 -12.04 6.06
C ILE A 119 -13.27 -12.65 5.32
N ASN A 120 -13.43 -13.75 4.61
CA ASN A 120 -12.37 -14.36 3.84
C ASN A 120 -12.06 -13.54 2.56
N PHE A 121 -13.04 -12.80 2.03
CA PHE A 121 -12.89 -11.96 0.85
C PHE A 121 -12.64 -10.49 1.22
N ASP A 122 -13.35 -9.95 2.22
CA ASP A 122 -13.08 -8.62 2.79
C ASP A 122 -12.61 -8.75 4.25
N PRO A 123 -11.33 -9.08 4.48
CA PRO A 123 -10.80 -9.26 5.82
C PRO A 123 -10.76 -7.97 6.64
N MET A 124 -10.89 -6.81 6.00
CA MET A 124 -10.86 -5.51 6.67
C MET A 124 -12.15 -5.24 7.44
N SER A 125 -13.30 -5.54 6.85
CA SER A 125 -14.58 -5.16 7.45
C SER A 125 -15.75 -6.11 7.21
N ALA A 126 -15.62 -7.11 6.36
CA ALA A 126 -16.74 -7.95 5.92
C ALA A 126 -17.95 -7.10 5.45
N GLY A 127 -17.68 -6.11 4.61
CA GLY A 127 -18.67 -5.21 4.05
C GLY A 127 -19.27 -4.16 5.00
N ARG A 128 -18.75 -4.04 6.24
CA ARG A 128 -19.31 -3.12 7.25
C ARG A 128 -18.78 -1.70 7.17
N GLN A 129 -17.68 -1.47 6.43
CA GLN A 129 -17.09 -0.15 6.22
C GLN A 129 -17.04 0.17 4.74
N MET A 130 -16.92 1.44 4.40
CA MET A 130 -16.61 1.87 3.05
C MET A 130 -15.24 1.33 2.63
N GLY A 131 -15.09 0.93 1.37
CA GLY A 131 -13.82 0.48 0.81
C GLY A 131 -12.67 1.47 1.08
N GLY A 132 -11.48 0.93 1.30
CA GLY A 132 -10.29 1.73 1.59
C GLY A 132 -10.01 1.97 3.07
N HIS A 133 -10.81 1.45 4.00
CA HIS A 133 -10.54 1.51 5.43
C HIS A 133 -9.68 0.31 5.85
N PHE A 134 -8.40 0.39 5.54
CA PHE A 134 -7.45 -0.69 5.76
C PHE A 134 -7.09 -0.85 7.24
N VAL A 135 -6.89 -2.10 7.65
CA VAL A 135 -6.51 -2.48 9.01
C VAL A 135 -5.75 -3.80 8.99
N THR A 136 -4.80 -3.97 9.91
CA THR A 136 -4.23 -5.28 10.23
C THR A 136 -4.76 -5.74 11.60
N HIS A 137 -5.13 -7.03 11.69
CA HIS A 137 -5.68 -7.56 12.91
C HIS A 137 -4.59 -7.78 13.96
N SER A 138 -4.78 -7.19 15.15
CA SER A 138 -3.87 -7.33 16.28
C SER A 138 -4.16 -8.59 17.12
N LEU A 139 -5.33 -9.19 16.95
CA LEU A 139 -5.74 -10.41 17.64
C LEU A 139 -5.79 -11.57 16.63
N ASP A 140 -5.56 -12.78 17.14
CA ASP A 140 -5.77 -14.02 16.40
C ASP A 140 -7.25 -14.46 16.46
N GLU A 141 -7.55 -15.61 15.87
CA GLU A 141 -8.89 -16.24 15.85
C GLU A 141 -9.43 -16.62 17.24
N ASN A 142 -8.53 -16.75 18.23
CA ASN A 142 -8.86 -17.05 19.61
C ASN A 142 -8.92 -15.79 20.50
N PHE A 143 -8.93 -14.58 19.88
CA PHE A 143 -8.90 -13.27 20.55
C PHE A 143 -7.68 -13.03 21.43
N LYS A 144 -6.55 -13.70 21.14
CA LYS A 144 -5.26 -13.45 21.80
C LYS A 144 -4.43 -12.47 20.99
N TRP A 145 -3.64 -11.67 21.69
CA TRP A 145 -2.71 -10.75 21.05
C TRP A 145 -1.69 -11.52 20.21
N LYS A 146 -1.55 -11.10 18.95
CA LYS A 146 -0.45 -11.52 18.09
C LYS A 146 0.84 -10.85 18.53
N ASP A 147 1.97 -11.41 18.14
CA ASP A 147 3.27 -10.74 18.29
C ASP A 147 3.39 -9.64 17.25
N LEU A 148 2.99 -8.41 17.62
CA LEU A 148 2.97 -7.25 16.73
C LEU A 148 4.37 -6.81 16.27
N THR A 149 5.42 -7.33 16.88
CA THR A 149 6.81 -7.08 16.42
C THR A 149 7.16 -7.89 15.17
N LYS A 150 6.39 -8.93 14.85
CA LYS A 150 6.61 -9.83 13.71
C LYS A 150 5.73 -9.58 12.51
N GLN A 151 4.83 -8.59 12.60
CA GLN A 151 3.95 -8.21 11.50
C GLN A 151 4.06 -6.71 11.21
N LYS A 152 3.63 -6.31 10.02
CA LYS A 152 3.41 -4.92 9.66
C LYS A 152 2.06 -4.49 10.22
N ASN A 153 2.02 -3.40 10.97
CA ASN A 153 0.82 -3.02 11.71
C ASN A 153 0.17 -1.76 11.10
N SER A 154 -1.11 -1.87 10.81
CA SER A 154 -1.94 -0.74 10.41
C SER A 154 -3.10 -0.61 11.37
N SER A 155 -3.16 0.49 12.12
CA SER A 155 -4.40 0.82 12.84
C SER A 155 -5.52 1.07 11.83
N SER A 156 -6.76 0.81 12.21
CA SER A 156 -7.91 1.03 11.32
C SER A 156 -7.89 2.45 10.76
N ASP A 157 -7.97 2.57 9.45
CA ASP A 157 -8.00 3.87 8.78
C ASP A 157 -9.26 4.65 9.18
N ILE A 158 -9.13 5.96 9.22
CA ILE A 158 -10.22 6.88 9.57
C ILE A 158 -10.39 7.91 8.46
N SER A 159 -11.65 8.25 8.19
CA SER A 159 -12.01 9.17 7.10
C SER A 159 -11.71 10.65 7.39
N PRO A 160 -11.83 11.18 8.63
CA PRO A 160 -11.56 12.58 8.88
C PRO A 160 -10.13 12.96 8.53
N THR A 161 -9.98 14.00 7.72
CA THR A 161 -8.67 14.50 7.28
C THR A 161 -7.84 14.94 8.48
N ALA A 162 -6.56 14.52 8.50
CA ALA A 162 -5.57 14.78 9.54
C ALA A 162 -5.84 14.12 10.91
N ALA A 163 -6.94 13.37 11.11
CA ALA A 163 -7.19 12.64 12.36
C ALA A 163 -6.18 11.49 12.58
N GLN A 164 -5.41 11.14 11.54
CA GLN A 164 -4.30 10.19 11.62
C GLN A 164 -3.16 10.70 12.50
N MET A 165 -2.93 12.01 12.55
CA MET A 165 -1.82 12.62 13.31
C MET A 165 -1.94 12.41 14.82
N PRO A 166 -3.05 12.76 15.51
CA PRO A 166 -3.19 12.51 16.93
C PRO A 166 -3.20 11.00 17.26
N ARG A 167 -3.76 10.17 16.38
CA ARG A 167 -3.69 8.71 16.55
C ARG A 167 -2.25 8.20 16.48
N LEU A 168 -1.45 8.68 15.53
CA LEU A 168 -0.05 8.28 15.41
C LEU A 168 0.74 8.69 16.65
N LEU A 169 0.46 9.88 17.21
CA LEU A 169 1.07 10.31 18.46
C LEU A 169 0.71 9.35 19.62
N GLY A 170 -0.55 8.94 19.72
CA GLY A 170 -0.98 7.95 20.71
C GLY A 170 -0.32 6.59 20.54
N LEU A 171 -0.18 6.11 19.29
CA LEU A 171 0.54 4.87 18.99
C LEU A 171 2.03 4.94 19.33
N ALA A 172 2.65 6.10 19.15
CA ALA A 172 4.07 6.29 19.49
C ALA A 172 4.30 6.43 21.00
N GLN A 173 3.28 6.79 21.76
CA GLN A 173 3.35 6.92 23.21
C GLN A 173 3.07 5.59 23.95
N ALA A 174 2.28 4.71 23.34
CA ALA A 174 1.89 3.41 23.93
C ALA A 174 3.03 2.39 23.87
#